data_74b72d4cf336aa7b978a6923093579b8
#
_entry.id   74b72d4cf336aa7b978a6923093579b8
#
_cell.length_a   1.000
_cell.length_b   1.000
_cell.length_c   1.000
_cell.angle_alpha   90.00
_cell.angle_beta   90.00
_cell.angle_gamma   90.00
#
_symmetry.space_group_name_H-M   'P 1'
#
loop_
_entity.id
_entity.type
_entity.pdbx_description
1 polymer ?
#
loop_
_entity_poly.entity_id
_entity_poly.type
_entity_poly.pdbx_seq_one_letter_code
_entity_poly.pdbx_strand_id
1 'polypeptide(L)'
;MTGLFNNPRRRLRTLVKKKKYDEALEYGHGIEKKLEHDPDIAFIIGTIYYIKGDPEKTLEYMDKTLEIGMFDLDALAIKASVYLNLKNKEKVIECCNKIKELDPKNKSLIEIEDELKKI
;
A
#
# COMPACT_ATOMS: atom_id res chain seq x y z
N MET A 1 -15.87 -11.13 -25.28
CA MET A 1 -16.19 -10.20 -24.58
C MET A 1 -15.63 -10.06 -23.43
N THR A 2 -15.05 -9.24 -23.18
CA THR A 2 -14.24 -9.48 -22.29
C THR A 2 -13.63 -8.34 -21.71
N GLY A 3 -13.11 -7.39 -22.42
CA GLY A 3 -12.39 -6.29 -21.89
C GLY A 3 -13.10 -5.52 -20.81
N LEU A 4 -14.34 -5.11 -21.06
CA LEU A 4 -15.11 -4.30 -20.12
C LEU A 4 -15.48 -5.03 -18.85
N PHE A 5 -15.85 -6.29 -18.97
CA PHE A 5 -16.35 -7.04 -17.82
C PHE A 5 -15.28 -7.79 -17.08
N ASN A 6 -14.11 -7.93 -17.71
CA ASN A 6 -12.99 -8.65 -17.12
C ASN A 6 -11.82 -7.76 -16.74
N ASN A 7 -12.08 -6.48 -16.43
CA ASN A 7 -11.03 -5.60 -15.99
C ASN A 7 -10.60 -5.99 -14.58
N PRO A 8 -9.40 -6.57 -14.43
CA PRO A 8 -8.96 -7.10 -13.12
C PRO A 8 -8.79 -6.01 -12.07
N ARG A 9 -8.32 -4.82 -12.44
CA ARG A 9 -8.18 -3.72 -11.48
C ARG A 9 -9.53 -3.31 -10.93
N ARG A 10 -10.50 -3.17 -11.82
CA ARG A 10 -11.84 -2.76 -11.45
C ARG A 10 -12.50 -3.80 -10.56
N ARG A 11 -12.37 -5.06 -10.92
CA ARG A 11 -12.94 -6.14 -10.12
C ARG A 11 -12.33 -6.19 -8.72
N LEU A 12 -11.02 -6.05 -8.65
CA LEU A 12 -10.30 -6.04 -7.37
C LEU A 12 -10.77 -4.87 -6.50
N ARG A 13 -10.84 -3.66 -7.08
CA ARG A 13 -11.33 -2.48 -6.35
C ARG A 13 -12.77 -2.65 -5.87
N THR A 14 -13.62 -3.26 -6.68
CA THR A 14 -15.00 -3.51 -6.31
C THR A 14 -15.10 -4.44 -5.10
N LEU A 15 -14.30 -5.50 -5.07
CA LEU A 15 -14.25 -6.42 -3.93
C LEU A 15 -13.81 -5.70 -2.66
N VAL A 16 -12.82 -4.84 -2.76
CA VAL A 16 -12.33 -4.04 -1.62
C VAL A 16 -13.42 -3.08 -1.14
N LYS A 17 -14.09 -2.42 -2.08
CA LYS A 17 -15.17 -1.48 -1.76
C LYS A 17 -16.30 -2.17 -1.01
N LYS A 18 -16.58 -3.40 -1.35
CA LYS A 18 -17.60 -4.22 -0.68
C LYS A 18 -17.09 -4.88 0.58
N LYS A 19 -15.84 -4.61 0.96
CA LYS A 19 -15.17 -5.19 2.12
C LYS A 19 -15.04 -6.70 2.08
N LYS A 20 -15.00 -7.26 0.88
CA LYS A 20 -14.81 -8.70 0.66
C LYS A 20 -13.32 -8.99 0.54
N TYR A 21 -12.60 -8.78 1.65
CA TYR A 21 -11.15 -8.81 1.65
C TYR A 21 -10.54 -10.18 1.33
N ASP A 22 -11.13 -11.25 1.83
CA ASP A 22 -10.62 -12.60 1.55
C ASP A 22 -10.80 -12.97 0.08
N GLU A 23 -11.97 -12.66 -0.49
CA GLU A 23 -12.21 -12.84 -1.92
C GLU A 23 -11.28 -11.98 -2.74
N ALA A 24 -11.06 -10.73 -2.32
CA ALA A 24 -10.16 -9.81 -3.00
C ALA A 24 -8.73 -10.35 -3.03
N LEU A 25 -8.24 -10.89 -1.92
CA LEU A 25 -6.91 -11.47 -1.87
C LEU A 25 -6.79 -12.70 -2.77
N GLU A 26 -7.79 -13.58 -2.72
CA GLU A 26 -7.80 -14.76 -3.59
C GLU A 26 -7.76 -14.37 -5.05
N TYR A 27 -8.61 -13.43 -5.44
CA TYR A 27 -8.64 -12.94 -6.80
C TYR A 27 -7.33 -12.24 -7.18
N GLY A 28 -6.84 -11.37 -6.29
CA GLY A 28 -5.58 -10.63 -6.51
C GLY A 28 -4.40 -11.57 -6.71
N HIS A 29 -4.27 -12.58 -5.87
CA HIS A 29 -3.19 -13.56 -6.00
C HIS A 29 -3.30 -14.38 -7.28
N GLY A 30 -4.52 -14.59 -7.76
CA GLY A 30 -4.74 -15.31 -9.01
C GLY A 30 -4.27 -14.54 -10.24
N ILE A 31 -4.29 -13.21 -10.19
CA ILE A 31 -3.93 -12.37 -11.32
C ILE A 31 -2.55 -11.71 -11.21
N GLU A 32 -1.94 -11.71 -10.02
CA GLU A 32 -0.70 -10.96 -9.82
C GLU A 32 0.47 -11.40 -10.68
N LYS A 33 0.55 -12.67 -11.05
CA LYS A 33 1.60 -13.15 -11.95
C LYS A 33 1.52 -12.51 -13.32
N LYS A 34 0.30 -12.40 -13.84
CA LYS A 34 0.08 -11.80 -15.16
C LYS A 34 0.27 -10.30 -15.13
N LEU A 35 0.07 -9.69 -13.98
CA LEU A 35 0.13 -8.25 -13.80
C LEU A 35 1.20 -7.85 -12.78
N GLU A 36 2.31 -8.56 -12.77
CA GLU A 36 3.37 -8.35 -11.78
C GLU A 36 4.03 -6.96 -11.80
N HIS A 37 3.94 -6.27 -12.94
CA HIS A 37 4.46 -4.91 -13.05
C HIS A 37 3.38 -3.85 -12.99
N ASP A 38 2.19 -4.24 -12.56
CA ASP A 38 1.07 -3.32 -12.44
C ASP A 38 1.04 -2.73 -11.02
N PRO A 39 1.29 -1.42 -10.88
CA PRO A 39 1.33 -0.79 -9.56
C PRO A 39 -0.02 -0.83 -8.85
N ASP A 40 -1.13 -0.76 -9.59
CA ASP A 40 -2.48 -0.85 -8.98
C ASP A 40 -2.67 -2.17 -8.26
N ILE A 41 -2.30 -3.27 -8.89
CA ILE A 41 -2.51 -4.59 -8.30
C ILE A 41 -1.67 -4.76 -7.03
N ALA A 42 -0.39 -4.45 -7.11
CA ALA A 42 0.50 -4.55 -5.94
C ALA A 42 0.03 -3.66 -4.79
N PHE A 43 -0.35 -2.42 -5.11
CA PHE A 43 -0.80 -1.47 -4.10
C PHE A 43 -2.10 -1.91 -3.44
N ILE A 44 -3.06 -2.39 -4.22
CA ILE A 44 -4.35 -2.84 -3.68
C ILE A 44 -4.15 -4.06 -2.76
N ILE A 45 -3.39 -5.04 -3.21
CA ILE A 45 -3.12 -6.23 -2.39
C ILE A 45 -2.45 -5.83 -1.07
N GLY A 46 -1.45 -4.95 -1.14
CA GLY A 46 -0.77 -4.46 0.05
C GLY A 46 -1.71 -3.71 1.00
N THR A 47 -2.62 -2.92 0.44
CA THR A 47 -3.62 -2.19 1.23
C THR A 47 -4.57 -3.14 1.95
N ILE A 48 -4.97 -4.23 1.29
CA ILE A 48 -5.81 -5.24 1.92
C ILE A 48 -5.09 -5.87 3.11
N TYR A 49 -3.82 -6.21 2.95
CA TYR A 49 -3.04 -6.76 4.06
C TYR A 49 -2.89 -5.75 5.20
N TYR A 50 -2.77 -4.47 4.87
CA TYR A 50 -2.72 -3.41 5.88
C TYR A 50 -4.03 -3.40 6.69
N ILE A 51 -5.18 -3.45 6.00
CA ILE A 51 -6.49 -3.49 6.63
C ILE A 51 -6.64 -4.74 7.52
N LYS A 52 -6.13 -5.86 7.06
CA LYS A 52 -6.20 -7.13 7.81
C LYS A 52 -5.20 -7.20 8.97
N GLY A 53 -4.31 -6.24 9.08
CA GLY A 53 -3.34 -6.20 10.17
C GLY A 53 -2.16 -7.14 10.00
N ASP A 54 -1.72 -7.35 8.78
CA ASP A 54 -0.54 -8.17 8.48
C ASP A 54 0.61 -7.26 8.05
N PRO A 55 1.49 -6.88 8.99
CA PRO A 55 2.56 -5.93 8.68
C PRO A 55 3.61 -6.47 7.70
N GLU A 56 3.96 -7.73 7.79
CA GLU A 56 4.95 -8.31 6.89
C GLU A 56 4.51 -8.28 5.44
N LYS A 57 3.28 -8.75 5.19
CA LYS A 57 2.74 -8.74 3.84
C LYS A 57 2.49 -7.33 3.32
N THR A 58 2.06 -6.43 4.20
CA THR A 58 1.88 -5.03 3.83
C THR A 58 3.20 -4.44 3.32
N LEU A 59 4.28 -4.63 4.08
CA LEU A 59 5.59 -4.09 3.70
C LEU A 59 6.09 -4.74 2.41
N GLU A 60 5.89 -6.03 2.24
CA GLU A 60 6.28 -6.73 1.03
C GLU A 60 5.63 -6.11 -0.21
N TYR A 61 4.32 -5.89 -0.17
CA TYR A 61 3.59 -5.35 -1.32
C TYR A 61 3.79 -3.85 -1.52
N MET A 62 4.03 -3.11 -0.44
CA MET A 62 4.38 -1.69 -0.58
C MET A 62 5.77 -1.53 -1.20
N ASP A 63 6.71 -2.41 -0.87
CA ASP A 63 8.03 -2.42 -1.49
C ASP A 63 7.93 -2.75 -2.99
N LYS A 64 7.09 -3.70 -3.35
CA LYS A 64 6.81 -3.98 -4.77
C LYS A 64 6.23 -2.77 -5.48
N THR A 65 5.29 -2.09 -4.82
CA THR A 65 4.66 -0.89 -5.37
C THR A 65 5.71 0.20 -5.62
N LEU A 66 6.61 0.40 -4.67
CA LEU A 66 7.68 1.38 -4.80
C LEU A 66 8.66 1.02 -5.93
N GLU A 67 8.95 -0.26 -6.08
CA GLU A 67 9.83 -0.74 -7.13
C GLU A 67 9.25 -0.49 -8.52
N ILE A 68 7.94 -0.68 -8.68
CA ILE A 68 7.25 -0.41 -9.93
C ILE A 68 7.12 1.11 -10.17
N GLY A 69 6.81 1.85 -9.11
CA GLY A 69 6.61 3.31 -9.19
C GLY A 69 5.14 3.69 -9.25
N MET A 70 4.87 4.99 -9.41
CA MET A 70 3.55 5.62 -9.55
C MET A 70 2.78 5.92 -8.26
N PHE A 71 2.90 5.12 -7.21
CA PHE A 71 2.18 5.37 -5.96
C PHE A 71 3.14 5.57 -4.80
N ASP A 72 4.28 6.22 -5.06
CA ASP A 72 5.35 6.34 -4.09
C ASP A 72 4.91 7.00 -2.78
N LEU A 73 4.22 8.12 -2.85
CA LEU A 73 3.78 8.82 -1.65
C LEU A 73 2.80 7.99 -0.83
N ASP A 74 1.84 7.34 -1.50
CA ASP A 74 0.86 6.51 -0.82
C ASP A 74 1.50 5.28 -0.18
N ALA A 75 2.40 4.64 -0.90
CA ALA A 75 3.11 3.46 -0.40
C ALA A 75 4.01 3.80 0.79
N LEU A 76 4.72 4.93 0.72
CA LEU A 76 5.57 5.39 1.82
C LEU A 76 4.74 5.74 3.06
N ALA A 77 3.57 6.36 2.87
CA ALA A 77 2.69 6.68 3.98
C ALA A 77 2.19 5.42 4.68
N ILE A 78 1.82 4.40 3.93
CA ILE A 78 1.38 3.13 4.51
C ILE A 78 2.55 2.43 5.22
N LYS A 79 3.73 2.42 4.62
CA LYS A 79 4.91 1.85 5.28
C LYS A 79 5.18 2.57 6.61
N ALA A 80 5.12 3.91 6.61
CA ALA A 80 5.31 4.67 7.83
C ALA A 80 4.29 4.29 8.90
N SER A 81 3.02 4.10 8.51
CA SER A 81 1.98 3.68 9.44
C SER A 81 2.27 2.30 10.03
N VAL A 82 2.75 1.38 9.22
CA VAL A 82 3.14 0.04 9.71
C VAL A 82 4.27 0.17 10.73
N TYR A 83 5.30 0.94 10.41
CA TYR A 83 6.43 1.12 11.31
C TYR A 83 6.07 1.87 12.59
N LEU A 84 5.11 2.80 12.52
CA LEU A 84 4.57 3.47 13.72
C LEU A 84 3.92 2.43 14.64
N ASN A 85 3.11 1.56 14.08
CA ASN A 85 2.45 0.51 14.84
C ASN A 85 3.47 -0.46 15.47
N LEU A 86 4.56 -0.70 14.77
CA LEU A 86 5.65 -1.55 15.28
C LEU A 86 6.60 -0.78 16.20
N LYS A 87 6.39 0.51 16.37
CA LYS A 87 7.22 1.41 17.18
C LYS A 87 8.68 1.45 16.73
N ASN A 88 8.88 1.31 15.42
CA ASN A 88 10.20 1.37 14.82
C ASN A 88 10.48 2.80 14.35
N LYS A 89 10.98 3.64 15.26
CA LYS A 89 11.23 5.06 14.99
C LYS A 89 12.16 5.31 13.81
N GLU A 90 13.22 4.53 13.73
CA GLU A 90 14.22 4.68 12.68
C GLU A 90 13.61 4.52 11.30
N LYS A 91 12.80 3.50 11.12
CA LYS A 91 12.14 3.23 9.84
C LYS A 91 11.07 4.28 9.52
N VAL A 92 10.39 4.79 10.53
CA VAL A 92 9.43 5.89 10.32
C VAL A 92 10.17 7.12 9.80
N ILE A 93 11.32 7.45 10.40
CA ILE A 93 12.13 8.60 9.98
C ILE A 93 12.60 8.43 8.53
N GLU A 94 13.03 7.22 8.15
CA GLU A 94 13.42 6.95 6.77
C GLU A 94 12.27 7.23 5.79
N CYS A 95 11.07 6.77 6.13
CA CYS A 95 9.88 7.02 5.30
C CYS A 95 9.58 8.51 5.20
N CYS A 96 9.64 9.22 6.33
CA CYS A 96 9.41 10.67 6.35
C CYS A 96 10.40 11.42 5.47
N ASN A 97 11.67 11.05 5.53
CA ASN A 97 12.69 11.69 4.71
C ASN A 97 12.43 11.51 3.22
N LYS A 98 12.02 10.32 2.82
CA LYS A 98 11.66 10.04 1.42
C LYS A 98 10.43 10.82 0.98
N ILE A 99 9.43 10.91 1.84
CA ILE A 99 8.22 11.70 1.54
C ILE A 99 8.60 13.17 1.37
N LYS A 100 9.46 13.70 2.25
CA LYS A 100 9.91 15.10 2.16
C LYS A 100 10.63 15.39 0.85
N GLU A 101 11.43 14.46 0.37
CA GLU A 101 12.12 14.61 -0.91
C GLU A 101 11.14 14.72 -2.07
N LEU A 102 10.07 13.93 -2.02
CA LEU A 102 9.08 13.89 -3.09
C LEU A 102 8.05 15.01 -2.98
N ASP A 103 7.62 15.33 -1.77
CA ASP A 103 6.58 16.30 -1.52
C ASP A 103 6.74 16.90 -0.13
N PRO A 104 7.52 17.99 0.01
CA PRO A 104 7.80 18.59 1.34
C PRO A 104 6.57 19.05 2.11
N LYS A 105 5.46 19.32 1.41
CA LYS A 105 4.23 19.79 2.04
C LYS A 105 3.15 18.71 2.10
N ASN A 106 3.55 17.47 2.03
CA ASN A 106 2.61 16.37 2.07
C ASN A 106 1.83 16.33 3.39
N LYS A 107 0.53 16.19 3.29
CA LYS A 107 -0.36 16.17 4.47
C LYS A 107 -0.09 14.98 5.38
N SER A 108 0.16 13.82 4.80
CA SER A 108 0.45 12.60 5.57
C SER A 108 1.71 12.76 6.40
N LEU A 109 2.68 13.51 5.89
CA LEU A 109 3.94 13.75 6.59
C LEU A 109 3.72 14.40 7.94
N ILE A 110 2.85 15.42 8.01
CA ILE A 110 2.54 16.12 9.23
C ILE A 110 1.96 15.18 10.28
N GLU A 111 0.99 14.37 9.85
CA GLU A 111 0.34 13.39 10.71
C GLU A 111 1.32 12.33 11.22
N ILE A 112 2.17 11.83 10.33
CA ILE A 112 3.17 10.82 10.69
C ILE A 112 4.17 11.40 11.69
N GLU A 113 4.65 12.62 11.46
CA GLU A 113 5.60 13.27 12.37
C GLU A 113 5.00 13.51 13.74
N ASP A 114 3.71 13.87 13.80
CA ASP A 114 3.01 14.04 15.06
C ASP A 114 2.93 12.72 15.83
N GLU A 115 2.60 11.64 15.15
CA GLU A 115 2.54 10.32 15.76
C GLU A 115 3.92 9.82 16.19
N LEU A 116 4.94 10.16 15.41
CA LEU A 116 6.32 9.78 15.74
C LEU A 116 6.77 10.36 17.08
N LYS A 117 6.32 11.56 17.41
CA LYS A 117 6.66 12.20 18.69
C LYS A 117 6.09 11.47 19.90
N LYS A 118 5.06 10.65 19.68
CA LYS A 118 4.37 9.91 20.74
C LYS A 118 4.99 8.55 21.06
N ILE A 119 5.95 8.11 20.28
CA ILE A 119 6.55 6.79 20.50
C ILE A 119 8.02 6.87 20.94
#